data_c86c0a56fcef26c856412e3ba6d50c67
#
_entry.id   c86c0a56fcef26c856412e3ba6d50c67
#
_cell.length_a   1.000
_cell.length_b   1.000
_cell.length_c   1.000
_cell.angle_alpha   90.00
_cell.angle_beta   90.00
_cell.angle_gamma   90.00
#
_symmetry.space_group_name_H-M   'P 1'
#
loop_
_entity.id
_entity.type
_entity.pdbx_description
1 polymer ?
#
loop_
_entity_poly.entity_id
_entity_poly.type
_entity_poly.pdbx_seq_one_letter_code
_entity_poly.pdbx_strand_id
1 'polypeptide(L)'
;PLQHIPLPRYCHEFGFPVFTEADKVAVEDQLYDSPRSQYYLSFMSEILKSFHEDRVNVVGALAWSFADNWEFRDFTQHFDLQHVNRTSQERKYKKSLFDLVDFLNTRMRKN
;
A
#
# COMPACT_ATOMS: atom_id res chain seq x y z
N PRO A 1 -38.95 3.36 -13.57
CA PRO A 1 -37.59 3.01 -13.98
C PRO A 1 -36.82 2.39 -12.85
N LEU A 2 -36.09 1.35 -13.16
CA LEU A 2 -35.23 0.72 -12.18
C LEU A 2 -34.08 1.65 -11.89
N GLN A 3 -33.88 1.94 -10.61
CA GLN A 3 -32.70 2.69 -10.23
C GLN A 3 -31.47 1.84 -10.44
N HIS A 4 -30.48 2.43 -11.09
CA HIS A 4 -29.25 1.75 -11.28
C HIS A 4 -28.43 1.81 -9.99
N ILE A 5 -28.34 0.69 -9.29
CA ILE A 5 -27.54 0.59 -8.07
C ILE A 5 -26.15 0.11 -8.48
N PRO A 6 -25.09 0.92 -8.21
CA PRO A 6 -23.75 0.49 -8.56
C PRO A 6 -23.37 -0.79 -7.83
N LEU A 7 -22.79 -1.73 -8.56
CA LEU A 7 -22.27 -2.94 -7.95
C LEU A 7 -21.06 -2.61 -7.09
N PRO A 8 -20.88 -3.31 -5.97
CA PRO A 8 -19.70 -3.10 -5.13
C PRO A 8 -18.43 -3.43 -5.91
N ARG A 9 -17.39 -2.63 -5.69
CA ARG A 9 -16.11 -2.76 -6.34
C ARG A 9 -15.02 -2.88 -5.29
N TYR A 10 -14.08 -3.76 -5.55
CA TYR A 10 -12.88 -3.91 -4.73
C TYR A 10 -11.66 -3.57 -5.56
N CYS A 11 -10.72 -2.86 -4.97
CA CYS A 11 -9.36 -2.84 -5.48
C CYS A 11 -8.66 -4.02 -4.83
N HIS A 12 -8.51 -5.13 -5.58
CA HIS A 12 -8.06 -6.39 -5.01
C HIS A 12 -6.65 -6.30 -4.46
N GLU A 13 -5.76 -5.65 -5.21
CA GLU A 13 -4.42 -5.43 -4.69
C GLU A 13 -3.76 -4.29 -5.45
N PHE A 14 -2.92 -3.56 -4.73
CA PHE A 14 -2.09 -2.53 -5.32
C PHE A 14 -0.83 -2.42 -4.49
N GLY A 15 0.29 -2.15 -5.14
CA GLY A 15 1.57 -2.09 -4.48
C GLY A 15 2.61 -1.46 -5.38
N PHE A 16 3.77 -1.16 -4.82
CA PHE A 16 4.82 -0.44 -5.53
C PHE A 16 6.19 -0.88 -5.03
N PRO A 17 7.04 -1.44 -5.90
CA PRO A 17 8.42 -1.74 -5.53
C PRO A 17 9.25 -0.47 -5.64
N VAL A 18 9.98 -0.12 -4.58
CA VAL A 18 10.90 1.00 -4.65
C VAL A 18 12.13 0.57 -5.44
N PHE A 19 12.44 1.31 -6.48
CA PHE A 19 13.58 1.01 -7.34
C PHE A 19 14.87 1.01 -6.51
N THR A 20 15.67 -0.02 -6.71
CA THR A 20 16.95 -0.25 -6.02
C THR A 20 16.85 -0.38 -4.50
N GLU A 21 15.68 -0.63 -3.94
CA GLU A 21 15.55 -0.78 -2.47
C GLU A 21 16.44 -1.92 -1.95
N ALA A 22 16.48 -3.04 -2.65
CA ALA A 22 17.26 -4.18 -2.23
C ALA A 22 18.78 -3.92 -2.28
N ASP A 23 19.21 -2.92 -3.03
CA ASP A 23 20.63 -2.56 -3.15
C ASP A 23 21.11 -1.68 -2.00
N LYS A 24 20.21 -1.19 -1.18
CA LYS A 24 20.56 -0.34 -0.05
C LYS A 24 21.17 -1.19 1.07
N VAL A 25 22.37 -0.81 1.51
CA VAL A 25 23.10 -1.59 2.51
C VAL A 25 22.47 -1.45 3.90
N ALA A 26 22.10 -0.23 4.28
CA ALA A 26 21.50 0.02 5.59
C ALA A 26 20.01 -0.24 5.58
N VAL A 27 19.54 -1.00 6.57
CA VAL A 27 18.10 -1.30 6.71
C VAL A 27 17.30 -0.02 6.87
N GLU A 28 17.83 0.97 7.60
CA GLU A 28 17.18 2.25 7.79
C GLU A 28 16.84 2.93 6.47
N ASP A 29 17.74 2.82 5.48
CA ASP A 29 17.49 3.40 4.16
C ASP A 29 16.37 2.67 3.43
N GLN A 30 16.23 1.38 3.66
CA GLN A 30 15.13 0.59 3.09
C GLN A 30 13.82 0.90 3.79
N LEU A 31 13.86 1.17 5.09
CA LEU A 31 12.66 1.48 5.86
C LEU A 31 12.08 2.85 5.51
N TYR A 32 12.90 3.77 5.04
CA TYR A 32 12.47 5.12 4.66
C TYR A 32 12.04 5.12 3.18
N ASP A 33 10.93 4.50 2.93
CA ASP A 33 10.45 4.24 1.57
C ASP A 33 9.44 5.30 1.09
N SER A 34 9.90 6.55 1.03
CA SER A 34 9.05 7.68 0.62
C SER A 34 8.37 7.50 -0.74
N PRO A 35 9.02 6.93 -1.77
CA PRO A 35 8.32 6.70 -3.04
C PRO A 35 7.12 5.78 -2.88
N ARG A 36 7.21 4.77 -2.02
CA ARG A 36 6.08 3.88 -1.74
C ARG A 36 4.98 4.63 -1.00
N SER A 37 5.36 5.47 -0.04
CA SER A 37 4.39 6.33 0.65
C SER A 37 3.61 7.20 -0.34
N GLN A 38 4.31 7.85 -1.25
CA GLN A 38 3.67 8.69 -2.26
C GLN A 38 2.73 7.88 -3.14
N TYR A 39 3.14 6.68 -3.53
CA TYR A 39 2.29 5.79 -4.31
C TYR A 39 0.99 5.48 -3.59
N TYR A 40 1.08 5.03 -2.33
CA TYR A 40 -0.11 4.66 -1.57
C TYR A 40 -1.04 5.85 -1.33
N LEU A 41 -0.48 6.99 -0.94
CA LEU A 41 -1.30 8.16 -0.65
C LEU A 41 -1.97 8.69 -1.91
N SER A 42 -1.26 8.71 -3.04
CA SER A 42 -1.83 9.13 -4.31
C SER A 42 -2.92 8.18 -4.78
N PHE A 43 -2.66 6.88 -4.70
CA PHE A 43 -3.60 5.86 -5.13
C PHE A 43 -4.87 5.89 -4.27
N MET A 44 -4.71 5.97 -2.96
CA MET A 44 -5.85 6.05 -2.05
C MET A 44 -6.65 7.33 -2.25
N SER A 45 -5.97 8.44 -2.52
CA SER A 45 -6.66 9.70 -2.81
C SER A 45 -7.51 9.58 -4.05
N GLU A 46 -7.01 8.92 -5.10
CA GLU A 46 -7.78 8.72 -6.32
C GLU A 46 -8.96 7.77 -6.10
N ILE A 47 -8.78 6.74 -5.28
CA ILE A 47 -9.90 5.86 -4.91
C ILE A 47 -10.99 6.66 -4.22
N LEU A 48 -10.64 7.53 -3.28
CA LEU A 48 -11.61 8.37 -2.59
C LEU A 48 -12.32 9.32 -3.54
N LYS A 49 -11.59 9.89 -4.51
CA LYS A 49 -12.21 10.72 -5.54
C LYS A 49 -13.21 9.93 -6.37
N SER A 50 -12.87 8.73 -6.77
CA SER A 50 -13.78 7.87 -7.52
C SER A 50 -15.06 7.61 -6.73
N PHE A 51 -14.92 7.39 -5.44
CA PHE A 51 -16.07 7.15 -4.58
C PHE A 51 -16.96 8.40 -4.45
N HIS A 52 -16.35 9.56 -4.19
CA HIS A 52 -17.10 10.78 -3.90
C HIS A 52 -17.54 11.53 -5.14
N GLU A 53 -16.72 11.57 -6.18
CA GLU A 53 -17.01 12.37 -7.38
C GLU A 53 -17.67 11.54 -8.47
N ASP A 54 -17.16 10.34 -8.71
CA ASP A 54 -17.64 9.50 -9.80
C ASP A 54 -18.68 8.48 -9.34
N ARG A 55 -18.93 8.44 -8.02
CA ARG A 55 -19.90 7.53 -7.41
C ARG A 55 -19.63 6.06 -7.70
N VAL A 56 -18.36 5.72 -7.83
CA VAL A 56 -17.97 4.31 -7.92
C VAL A 56 -18.12 3.69 -6.53
N ASN A 57 -18.83 2.58 -6.46
CA ASN A 57 -19.10 1.92 -5.17
C ASN A 57 -17.89 1.09 -4.74
N VAL A 58 -16.82 1.76 -4.28
CA VAL A 58 -15.62 1.11 -3.78
C VAL A 58 -15.85 0.72 -2.33
N VAL A 59 -15.76 -0.57 -2.03
CA VAL A 59 -16.00 -1.09 -0.69
C VAL A 59 -14.73 -1.62 0.00
N GLY A 60 -13.63 -1.69 -0.72
CA GLY A 60 -12.38 -2.11 -0.11
C GLY A 60 -11.20 -2.00 -1.05
N ALA A 61 -10.01 -1.93 -0.47
CA ALA A 61 -8.75 -1.90 -1.19
C ALA A 61 -7.71 -2.65 -0.37
N LEU A 62 -6.90 -3.49 -1.03
CA LEU A 62 -5.95 -4.36 -0.36
C LEU A 62 -4.53 -4.02 -0.83
N ALA A 63 -3.70 -3.59 0.09
CA ALA A 63 -2.31 -3.26 -0.23
C ALA A 63 -1.48 -4.52 -0.37
N TRP A 64 -0.68 -4.63 -1.42
CA TRP A 64 0.26 -5.71 -1.62
C TRP A 64 1.66 -5.23 -1.26
N SER A 65 2.31 -5.81 -0.37
CA SER A 65 1.76 -6.78 0.56
C SER A 65 2.30 -6.47 1.96
N PHE A 66 2.00 -7.33 2.93
CA PHE A 66 2.29 -7.03 4.33
C PHE A 66 3.78 -7.09 4.63
N ALA A 67 4.48 -8.09 4.13
CA ALA A 67 5.89 -8.31 4.45
C ALA A 67 6.67 -8.74 3.20
N ASP A 68 7.91 -8.29 3.13
CA ASP A 68 8.80 -8.67 2.02
C ASP A 68 8.83 -10.18 1.84
N ASN A 69 8.63 -10.62 0.60
CA ASN A 69 8.56 -12.03 0.27
C ASN A 69 9.18 -12.30 -1.09
N TRP A 70 9.02 -13.52 -1.58
CA TRP A 70 9.54 -13.92 -2.88
C TRP A 70 8.54 -13.49 -3.96
N GLU A 71 8.94 -12.51 -4.76
CA GLU A 71 8.08 -11.94 -5.79
C GLU A 71 8.80 -11.94 -7.13
N PHE A 72 8.04 -12.22 -8.17
CA PHE A 72 8.57 -12.27 -9.52
C PHE A 72 9.85 -13.11 -9.59
N ARG A 73 9.84 -14.25 -8.90
CA ARG A 73 10.89 -15.27 -8.90
C ARG A 73 12.16 -14.91 -8.15
N ASP A 74 12.14 -13.86 -7.33
CA ASP A 74 13.29 -13.59 -6.46
C ASP A 74 12.88 -12.77 -5.25
N PHE A 75 13.86 -12.43 -4.40
CA PHE A 75 13.64 -11.64 -3.20
C PHE A 75 14.12 -10.20 -3.34
N THR A 76 14.47 -9.75 -4.54
CA THR A 76 14.97 -8.40 -4.76
C THR A 76 13.86 -7.38 -4.99
N GLN A 77 12.68 -7.84 -5.33
CA GLN A 77 11.52 -6.97 -5.53
C GLN A 77 10.83 -6.75 -4.19
N HIS A 78 11.03 -5.58 -3.62
CA HIS A 78 10.45 -5.25 -2.32
C HIS A 78 9.19 -4.41 -2.52
N PHE A 79 8.04 -5.08 -2.51
CA PHE A 79 6.73 -4.41 -2.65
C PHE A 79 6.15 -3.98 -1.32
N ASP A 80 6.68 -4.41 -0.21
CA ASP A 80 5.91 -4.63 1.00
C ASP A 80 6.09 -3.54 2.04
N LEU A 81 5.18 -3.54 2.99
CA LEU A 81 5.11 -2.54 4.05
C LEU A 81 5.99 -2.88 5.24
N GLN A 82 6.56 -4.08 5.25
CA GLN A 82 7.40 -4.56 6.34
C GLN A 82 8.65 -5.21 5.77
N HIS A 83 9.80 -4.75 6.24
CA HIS A 83 11.08 -5.35 5.91
C HIS A 83 11.27 -6.65 6.70
N VAL A 84 11.76 -7.69 6.03
CA VAL A 84 12.05 -8.97 6.67
C VAL A 84 13.52 -9.32 6.46
N ASN A 85 14.23 -9.56 7.56
CA ASN A 85 15.58 -10.11 7.51
C ASN A 85 15.44 -11.64 7.39
N ARG A 86 15.82 -12.19 6.23
CA ARG A 86 15.62 -13.61 5.97
C ARG A 86 16.47 -14.52 6.86
N THR A 87 17.60 -14.03 7.34
CA THR A 87 18.48 -14.83 8.19
C THR A 87 17.98 -14.87 9.62
N SER A 88 17.65 -13.72 10.20
CA SER A 88 17.23 -13.63 11.60
C SER A 88 15.72 -13.73 11.79
N GLN A 89 14.94 -13.57 10.72
CA GLN A 89 13.48 -13.47 10.74
C GLN A 89 12.99 -12.19 11.43
N GLU A 90 13.89 -11.25 11.68
CA GLU A 90 13.50 -9.96 12.27
C GLU A 90 12.71 -9.15 11.26
N ARG A 91 11.68 -8.48 11.75
CA ARG A 91 10.77 -7.68 10.93
C ARG A 91 10.72 -6.25 11.43
N LYS A 92 10.70 -5.31 10.48
CA LYS A 92 10.61 -3.88 10.79
C LYS A 92 9.64 -3.23 9.83
N TYR A 93 8.76 -2.41 10.38
CA TYR A 93 7.79 -1.69 9.55
C TYR A 93 8.45 -0.56 8.79
N LYS A 94 8.01 -0.36 7.55
CA LYS A 94 8.51 0.72 6.71
C LYS A 94 7.69 1.99 6.93
N LYS A 95 8.26 3.12 6.53
CA LYS A 95 7.60 4.42 6.62
C LYS A 95 6.24 4.41 5.94
N SER A 96 6.14 3.74 4.79
CA SER A 96 4.89 3.67 4.02
C SER A 96 3.73 3.07 4.81
N LEU A 97 4.01 2.09 5.70
CA LEU A 97 2.95 1.54 6.54
C LEU A 97 2.38 2.61 7.45
N PHE A 98 3.25 3.36 8.12
CA PHE A 98 2.82 4.39 9.05
C PHE A 98 2.06 5.50 8.34
N ASP A 99 2.53 5.89 7.16
CA ASP A 99 1.86 6.92 6.36
C ASP A 99 0.49 6.44 5.88
N LEU A 100 0.38 5.19 5.45
CA LEU A 100 -0.89 4.62 5.03
C LEU A 100 -1.89 4.55 6.19
N VAL A 101 -1.43 4.07 7.35
CA VAL A 101 -2.28 3.99 8.54
C VAL A 101 -2.75 5.37 8.98
N ASP A 102 -1.85 6.35 8.96
CA ASP A 102 -2.18 7.72 9.31
C ASP A 102 -3.23 8.29 8.36
N PHE A 103 -3.05 8.07 7.07
CA PHE A 103 -4.01 8.50 6.05
C PHE A 103 -5.39 7.90 6.33
N LEU A 104 -5.44 6.60 6.57
CA LEU A 104 -6.70 5.91 6.83
C LEU A 104 -7.37 6.42 8.11
N ASN A 105 -6.60 6.57 9.17
CA ASN A 105 -7.14 7.07 10.43
C ASN A 105 -7.71 8.47 10.28
N THR A 106 -7.02 9.33 9.55
CA THR A 106 -7.48 10.69 9.31
C THR A 106 -8.81 10.71 8.56
N ARG A 107 -8.97 9.82 7.60
CA ARG A 107 -10.19 9.76 6.78
C ARG A 107 -11.33 9.02 7.45
N MET A 108 -11.02 8.03 8.28
CA MET A 108 -12.05 7.18 8.91
C MET A 108 -12.59 7.73 10.22
N ARG A 109 -11.96 8.74 10.77
CA ARG A 109 -12.40 9.32 12.04
C ARG A 109 -13.63 10.21 11.92
N LYS A 110 -14.09 10.44 10.72
CA LYS A 110 -15.30 11.23 10.52
C LYS A 110 -16.51 10.37 10.73
N ASN A 111 -17.35 10.82 11.60
CA ASN A 111 -18.62 10.17 11.87
C ASN A 111 -19.71 10.70 10.94
#